data_7cf8dcc1cf70a3fa10f66d57b072da96
#
_entry.id   7cf8dcc1cf70a3fa10f66d57b072da96
#
_cell.length_a   1.000
_cell.length_b   1.000
_cell.length_c   1.000
_cell.angle_alpha   90.00
_cell.angle_beta   90.00
_cell.angle_gamma   90.00
#
_symmetry.space_group_name_H-M   'P 1'
#
loop_
_entity.id
_entity.type
_entity.pdbx_description
1 polymer ?
#
loop_
_entity_poly.entity_id
_entity_poly.type
_entity_poly.pdbx_seq_one_letter_code
_entity_poly.pdbx_strand_id
1 'polypeptide(L)'
;MRESGILMPVSSLPGPYGIGCFGKKAEKFVDFLAAAGQKIWQILPLSPTGYGDSPYQSCSAFAGNPYFIDLDALKAEGLLTAAQLKAEPWGKDPLNVDYGTLYTSRYKILRAAYAAWRRQCAGRHGCAHYYPDAYYAFTLENEGWLEDYALYMALKTANGMKSWTQWPRAYRKREPQALEAFKAENEEEIGFWKFLQYEFSIQWKKLKAYANANNVQILGDIPIYVSADSVDAWVGGPLFELDADGGFARVAGCPPDYFSADGQLWGNPLYNWPYHKQTGYAWWIQRVRHALGIYDLLRIDHFRGFDTYWAIPADSTTAKTGKWETGPRMELFNALEGALGKLPIIAEDLGELFPSVRELLADSTFPGMKVLQFAFGGGDSEYLPHNHVKNSVVYPGTHDNTTLTAWWDESASAKEKAVAAAYLHLTGCQPTAKEVAAVKTEAARTALLRAALGSVADRAIIPMADWLGLGEEAHLNSPGKLGGNWSWRAADGFDTAALAKRILAECAVYCRT
;
A
#
# COMPACT_ATOMS: atom_id res chain seq x y z
N MET A 1 -0.19 14.40 21.13
CA MET A 1 -0.46 15.60 20.28
C MET A 1 -1.50 15.16 19.27
N ARG A 2 -2.46 16.01 18.94
CA ARG A 2 -3.47 15.67 17.92
C ARG A 2 -2.92 16.06 16.55
N GLU A 3 -2.93 15.13 15.61
CA GLU A 3 -2.33 15.30 14.27
C GLU A 3 -3.38 15.07 13.19
N SER A 4 -3.20 15.71 12.04
CA SER A 4 -3.92 15.38 10.82
C SER A 4 -2.99 14.99 9.69
N GLY A 5 -3.53 14.22 8.76
CA GLY A 5 -2.83 13.78 7.56
C GLY A 5 -3.76 13.59 6.38
N ILE A 6 -3.15 13.38 5.23
CA ILE A 6 -3.85 13.12 3.97
C ILE A 6 -3.43 11.75 3.43
N LEU A 7 -4.44 10.94 3.06
CA LEU A 7 -4.23 9.72 2.28
C LEU A 7 -4.21 10.10 0.80
N MET A 8 -3.07 9.86 0.15
CA MET A 8 -2.86 10.08 -1.27
C MET A 8 -1.83 9.10 -1.80
N PRO A 9 -2.21 8.08 -2.57
CA PRO A 9 -1.24 7.16 -3.18
C PRO A 9 -0.24 7.91 -4.05
N VAL A 10 1.01 7.45 -4.08
CA VAL A 10 2.02 8.02 -4.99
C VAL A 10 1.56 7.88 -6.44
N SER A 11 0.95 6.74 -6.81
CA SER A 11 0.37 6.50 -8.14
C SER A 11 -0.66 7.54 -8.57
N SER A 12 -1.40 8.09 -7.59
CA SER A 12 -2.46 9.08 -7.83
C SER A 12 -1.97 10.52 -7.99
N LEU A 13 -0.68 10.79 -7.81
CA LEU A 13 -0.11 12.10 -8.10
C LEU A 13 -0.15 12.38 -9.62
N PRO A 14 -0.35 13.65 -10.03
CA PRO A 14 -0.26 14.01 -11.44
C PRO A 14 1.17 13.84 -11.96
N GLY A 15 1.31 13.69 -13.27
CA GLY A 15 2.60 13.60 -13.92
C GLY A 15 2.50 13.23 -15.39
N PRO A 16 3.52 13.53 -16.20
CA PRO A 16 3.46 13.39 -17.66
C PRO A 16 3.59 11.95 -18.15
N TYR A 17 4.01 11.02 -17.28
CA TYR A 17 4.40 9.66 -17.69
C TYR A 17 3.41 8.59 -17.21
N GLY A 18 2.11 8.90 -17.23
CA GLY A 18 1.00 7.96 -17.04
C GLY A 18 0.74 7.52 -15.60
N ILE A 19 1.61 7.84 -14.64
CA ILE A 19 1.47 7.51 -13.20
C ILE A 19 2.22 8.54 -12.37
N GLY A 20 1.83 8.73 -11.11
CA GLY A 20 2.62 9.49 -10.15
C GLY A 20 3.96 8.84 -9.83
N CYS A 21 4.98 9.64 -9.54
CA CYS A 21 6.34 9.18 -9.25
C CYS A 21 7.02 10.07 -8.21
N PHE A 22 8.27 9.73 -7.83
CA PHE A 22 9.05 10.40 -6.79
C PHE A 22 9.66 11.75 -7.21
N GLY A 23 9.18 12.34 -8.30
CA GLY A 23 9.71 13.56 -8.87
C GLY A 23 9.12 14.84 -8.27
N LYS A 24 9.30 15.95 -9.00
CA LYS A 24 8.90 17.30 -8.56
C LYS A 24 7.43 17.45 -8.16
N LYS A 25 6.52 16.64 -8.73
CA LYS A 25 5.10 16.67 -8.35
C LYS A 25 4.89 16.11 -6.95
N ALA A 26 5.69 15.11 -6.54
CA ALA A 26 5.66 14.59 -5.17
C ALA A 26 6.29 15.59 -4.19
N GLU A 27 7.41 16.23 -4.54
CA GLU A 27 7.99 17.33 -3.74
C GLU A 27 6.97 18.47 -3.55
N LYS A 28 6.30 18.90 -4.63
CA LYS A 28 5.25 19.93 -4.57
C LYS A 28 4.06 19.51 -3.70
N PHE A 29 3.69 18.23 -3.71
CA PHE A 29 2.64 17.73 -2.81
C PHE A 29 3.08 17.78 -1.34
N VAL A 30 4.34 17.52 -1.04
CA VAL A 30 4.90 17.73 0.31
C VAL A 30 4.79 19.21 0.72
N ASP A 31 5.13 20.14 -0.17
CA ASP A 31 4.99 21.58 0.08
C ASP A 31 3.53 21.96 0.38
N PHE A 32 2.60 21.37 -0.39
CA PHE A 32 1.16 21.53 -0.17
C PHE A 32 0.73 21.01 1.21
N LEU A 33 1.18 19.82 1.60
CA LEU A 33 0.89 19.23 2.91
C LEU A 33 1.39 20.13 4.05
N ALA A 34 2.63 20.61 3.96
CA ALA A 34 3.20 21.51 4.93
C ALA A 34 2.41 22.83 5.01
N ALA A 35 2.05 23.43 3.88
CA ALA A 35 1.23 24.64 3.81
C ALA A 35 -0.20 24.43 4.35
N ALA A 36 -0.74 23.20 4.23
CA ALA A 36 -2.03 22.80 4.76
C ALA A 36 -1.97 22.37 6.25
N GLY A 37 -0.81 22.47 6.91
CA GLY A 37 -0.62 22.09 8.31
C GLY A 37 -0.65 20.59 8.59
N GLN A 38 -0.55 19.76 7.54
CA GLN A 38 -0.62 18.31 7.65
C GLN A 38 0.71 17.73 8.13
N LYS A 39 0.64 16.77 9.05
CA LYS A 39 1.82 16.13 9.65
C LYS A 39 2.08 14.74 9.05
N ILE A 40 1.10 14.16 8.36
CA ILE A 40 1.18 12.79 7.87
C ILE A 40 0.75 12.74 6.40
N TRP A 41 1.58 12.16 5.57
CA TRP A 41 1.24 11.69 4.25
C TRP A 41 1.06 10.17 4.29
N GLN A 42 -0.17 9.69 4.24
CA GLN A 42 -0.43 8.26 4.11
C GLN A 42 -0.39 7.86 2.64
N ILE A 43 0.39 6.84 2.36
CA ILE A 43 0.51 6.21 1.04
C ILE A 43 0.10 4.75 1.09
N LEU A 44 -0.10 4.13 -0.07
CA LEU A 44 -0.31 2.69 -0.21
C LEU A 44 1.05 1.96 -0.31
N PRO A 45 1.07 0.61 -0.24
CA PRO A 45 2.32 -0.14 -0.38
C PRO A 45 3.11 0.28 -1.62
N LEU A 46 4.40 0.51 -1.45
CA LEU A 46 5.31 0.90 -2.54
C LEU A 46 5.88 -0.29 -3.31
N SER A 47 5.43 -1.49 -3.02
CA SER A 47 5.91 -2.74 -3.63
C SER A 47 5.44 -2.88 -5.10
N PRO A 48 6.18 -3.64 -5.94
CA PRO A 48 5.78 -3.86 -7.33
C PRO A 48 4.39 -4.49 -7.42
N THR A 49 3.56 -3.98 -8.34
CA THR A 49 2.25 -4.56 -8.62
C THR A 49 2.36 -5.73 -9.60
N GLY A 50 1.53 -6.75 -9.38
CA GLY A 50 1.37 -7.89 -10.29
C GLY A 50 0.12 -7.76 -11.17
N TYR A 51 -0.40 -8.91 -11.60
CA TYR A 51 -1.68 -8.98 -12.33
C TYR A 51 -2.82 -8.46 -11.44
N GLY A 52 -3.64 -7.56 -11.98
CA GLY A 52 -4.72 -6.88 -11.23
C GLY A 52 -4.30 -5.57 -10.58
N ASP A 53 -3.05 -5.15 -10.75
CA ASP A 53 -2.50 -3.82 -10.41
C ASP A 53 -2.58 -3.45 -8.90
N SER A 54 -3.00 -4.40 -8.05
CA SER A 54 -3.13 -4.19 -6.62
C SER A 54 -1.77 -4.03 -5.93
N PRO A 55 -1.54 -2.96 -5.16
CA PRO A 55 -0.32 -2.79 -4.38
C PRO A 55 -0.22 -3.80 -3.22
N TYR A 56 -1.33 -4.49 -2.87
CA TYR A 56 -1.37 -5.53 -1.83
C TYR A 56 -1.05 -6.93 -2.35
N GLN A 57 -0.98 -7.12 -3.69
CA GLN A 57 -0.63 -8.38 -4.34
C GLN A 57 0.72 -8.24 -5.05
N SER A 58 1.78 -8.04 -4.28
CA SER A 58 3.11 -7.79 -4.80
C SER A 58 3.92 -9.07 -5.04
N CYS A 59 4.79 -9.04 -6.04
CA CYS A 59 5.77 -10.10 -6.28
C CYS A 59 6.96 -10.08 -5.29
N SER A 60 7.01 -9.12 -4.36
CA SER A 60 8.02 -9.05 -3.30
C SER A 60 7.54 -8.24 -2.10
N ALA A 61 7.83 -8.70 -0.89
CA ALA A 61 7.60 -7.96 0.34
C ALA A 61 8.67 -6.87 0.62
N PHE A 62 9.76 -6.82 -0.16
CA PHE A 62 10.91 -5.95 0.05
C PHE A 62 11.15 -4.97 -1.10
N ALA A 63 10.92 -5.40 -2.33
CA ALA A 63 11.23 -4.59 -3.51
C ALA A 63 10.30 -3.39 -3.67
N GLY A 64 10.84 -2.31 -4.22
CA GLY A 64 10.08 -1.13 -4.60
C GLY A 64 9.56 -1.20 -6.04
N ASN A 65 8.42 -0.54 -6.30
CA ASN A 65 7.76 -0.53 -7.59
C ASN A 65 8.50 0.37 -8.60
N PRO A 66 9.04 -0.17 -9.69
CA PRO A 66 9.76 0.62 -10.70
C PRO A 66 8.90 1.69 -11.38
N TYR A 67 7.58 1.61 -11.28
CA TYR A 67 6.69 2.64 -11.82
C TYR A 67 6.86 4.00 -11.11
N PHE A 68 7.34 4.03 -9.87
CA PHE A 68 7.53 5.26 -9.11
C PHE A 68 8.87 5.96 -9.37
N ILE A 69 9.80 5.34 -10.12
CA ILE A 69 11.05 5.98 -10.52
C ILE A 69 10.75 7.21 -11.39
N ASP A 70 11.25 8.37 -11.04
CA ASP A 70 11.08 9.59 -11.82
C ASP A 70 11.95 9.58 -13.08
N LEU A 71 11.31 9.61 -14.26
CA LEU A 71 12.01 9.59 -15.54
C LEU A 71 12.68 10.93 -15.87
N ASP A 72 12.20 12.04 -15.31
CA ASP A 72 12.87 13.33 -15.45
C ASP A 72 14.18 13.39 -14.65
N ALA A 73 14.26 12.70 -13.50
CA ALA A 73 15.52 12.52 -12.79
C ALA A 73 16.53 11.74 -13.63
N LEU A 74 16.12 10.59 -14.20
CA LEU A 74 16.99 9.81 -15.09
C LEU A 74 17.43 10.60 -16.35
N LYS A 75 16.56 11.47 -16.88
CA LYS A 75 16.92 12.38 -17.97
C LYS A 75 17.95 13.42 -17.51
N ALA A 76 17.82 13.98 -16.33
CA ALA A 76 18.77 14.95 -15.79
C ALA A 76 20.15 14.33 -15.54
N GLU A 77 20.22 13.04 -15.23
CA GLU A 77 21.46 12.24 -15.11
C GLU A 77 22.06 11.82 -16.46
N GLY A 78 21.41 12.18 -17.58
CA GLY A 78 21.85 11.83 -18.92
C GLY A 78 21.62 10.36 -19.29
N LEU A 79 20.79 9.65 -18.56
CA LEU A 79 20.41 8.26 -18.84
C LEU A 79 19.30 8.14 -19.86
N LEU A 80 18.49 9.19 -20.02
CA LEU A 80 17.40 9.30 -20.98
C LEU A 80 17.46 10.62 -21.74
N THR A 81 16.83 10.63 -22.91
CA THR A 81 16.63 11.85 -23.71
C THR A 81 15.16 12.25 -23.75
N ALA A 82 14.89 13.55 -23.96
CA ALA A 82 13.54 14.03 -24.15
C ALA A 82 12.84 13.38 -25.36
N ALA A 83 13.61 13.04 -26.41
CA ALA A 83 13.07 12.38 -27.60
C ALA A 83 12.56 10.96 -27.30
N GLN A 84 13.29 10.18 -26.48
CA GLN A 84 12.87 8.85 -26.04
C GLN A 84 11.56 8.92 -25.23
N LEU A 85 11.48 9.84 -24.27
CA LEU A 85 10.28 10.01 -23.44
C LEU A 85 9.05 10.45 -24.25
N LYS A 86 9.25 11.31 -25.27
CA LYS A 86 8.18 11.78 -26.14
C LYS A 86 7.71 10.70 -27.13
N ALA A 87 8.53 9.73 -27.46
CA ALA A 87 8.20 8.69 -28.43
C ALA A 87 7.29 7.60 -27.87
N GLU A 88 7.17 7.47 -26.54
CA GLU A 88 6.37 6.43 -25.90
C GLU A 88 4.97 6.93 -25.52
N PRO A 89 3.96 6.07 -25.62
CA PRO A 89 2.61 6.35 -25.10
C PRO A 89 2.60 6.22 -23.57
N TRP A 90 1.83 7.08 -22.91
CA TRP A 90 1.71 7.11 -21.43
C TRP A 90 0.25 6.99 -20.95
N GLY A 91 -0.64 6.49 -21.80
CA GLY A 91 -2.08 6.49 -21.56
C GLY A 91 -2.77 7.71 -22.21
N LYS A 92 -4.09 7.62 -22.35
CA LYS A 92 -4.90 8.67 -23.00
C LYS A 92 -5.55 9.60 -21.98
N ASP A 93 -5.91 9.06 -20.84
CA ASP A 93 -6.59 9.80 -19.77
C ASP A 93 -5.59 10.21 -18.69
N PRO A 94 -5.36 11.52 -18.46
CA PRO A 94 -4.46 11.99 -17.43
C PRO A 94 -4.98 11.75 -16.01
N LEU A 95 -6.27 11.45 -15.84
CA LEU A 95 -6.93 11.21 -14.55
C LEU A 95 -6.95 9.73 -14.16
N ASN A 96 -6.50 8.84 -15.04
CA ASN A 96 -6.44 7.42 -14.77
C ASN A 96 -5.11 6.81 -15.23
N VAL A 97 -4.63 5.86 -14.44
CA VAL A 97 -3.46 5.05 -14.80
C VAL A 97 -3.90 3.98 -15.80
N ASP A 98 -3.28 3.98 -16.97
CA ASP A 98 -3.39 2.89 -17.95
C ASP A 98 -2.22 1.91 -17.73
N TYR A 99 -2.43 0.95 -16.83
CA TYR A 99 -1.41 -0.04 -16.46
C TYR A 99 -0.94 -0.89 -17.64
N GLY A 100 -1.83 -1.21 -18.59
CA GLY A 100 -1.46 -1.96 -19.79
C GLY A 100 -0.45 -1.20 -20.66
N THR A 101 -0.70 0.08 -20.91
CA THR A 101 0.23 0.96 -21.62
C THR A 101 1.52 1.15 -20.82
N LEU A 102 1.43 1.39 -19.51
CA LEU A 102 2.59 1.56 -18.64
C LEU A 102 3.50 0.35 -18.63
N TYR A 103 2.94 -0.85 -18.51
CA TYR A 103 3.73 -2.08 -18.50
C TYR A 103 4.68 -2.16 -19.71
N THR A 104 4.20 -1.80 -20.88
CA THR A 104 5.00 -1.84 -22.10
C THR A 104 5.98 -0.65 -22.17
N SER A 105 5.48 0.56 -22.06
CA SER A 105 6.26 1.78 -22.28
C SER A 105 7.29 2.03 -21.18
N ARG A 106 6.90 1.81 -19.93
CA ARG A 106 7.75 2.11 -18.77
C ARG A 106 8.99 1.23 -18.73
N TYR A 107 8.81 -0.08 -18.85
CA TYR A 107 9.96 -1.00 -18.83
C TYR A 107 10.86 -0.83 -20.05
N LYS A 108 10.34 -0.50 -21.23
CA LYS A 108 11.14 -0.17 -22.40
C LYS A 108 12.07 1.03 -22.14
N ILE A 109 11.53 2.09 -21.54
CA ILE A 109 12.31 3.30 -21.20
C ILE A 109 13.32 3.01 -20.08
N LEU A 110 12.95 2.26 -19.05
CA LEU A 110 13.84 1.89 -17.96
C LEU A 110 15.01 1.00 -18.45
N ARG A 111 14.77 0.12 -19.43
CA ARG A 111 15.85 -0.65 -20.09
C ARG A 111 16.80 0.26 -20.86
N ALA A 112 16.28 1.28 -21.55
CA ALA A 112 17.13 2.26 -22.23
C ALA A 112 17.99 3.05 -21.22
N ALA A 113 17.43 3.42 -20.07
CA ALA A 113 18.16 4.07 -18.98
C ALA A 113 19.26 3.17 -18.42
N TYR A 114 18.94 1.90 -18.13
CA TYR A 114 19.92 0.92 -17.67
C TYR A 114 21.09 0.75 -18.65
N ALA A 115 20.78 0.59 -19.95
CA ALA A 115 21.82 0.49 -20.97
C ALA A 115 22.71 1.75 -21.05
N ALA A 116 22.14 2.94 -20.86
CA ALA A 116 22.91 4.18 -20.77
C ALA A 116 23.78 4.24 -19.51
N TRP A 117 23.22 3.85 -18.36
CA TRP A 117 23.94 3.78 -17.10
C TRP A 117 25.13 2.81 -17.15
N ARG A 118 24.93 1.61 -17.71
CA ARG A 118 26.02 0.64 -17.95
C ARG A 118 27.17 1.23 -18.79
N ARG A 119 26.82 1.94 -19.88
CA ARG A 119 27.85 2.62 -20.72
C ARG A 119 28.59 3.71 -19.95
N GLN A 120 27.89 4.52 -19.13
CA GLN A 120 28.55 5.54 -18.31
C GLN A 120 29.49 4.91 -17.27
N CYS A 121 29.10 3.81 -16.64
CA CYS A 121 29.93 3.08 -15.69
C CYS A 121 31.21 2.54 -16.37
N ALA A 122 31.09 1.86 -17.50
CA ALA A 122 32.22 1.33 -18.26
C ALA A 122 33.16 2.43 -18.75
N GLY A 123 32.61 3.57 -19.19
CA GLY A 123 33.41 4.68 -19.74
C GLY A 123 34.24 5.42 -18.69
N ARG A 124 33.82 5.45 -17.42
CA ARG A 124 34.54 6.17 -16.35
C ARG A 124 35.86 5.52 -15.94
N HIS A 125 35.97 4.20 -16.04
CA HIS A 125 37.14 3.44 -15.54
C HIS A 125 37.70 2.44 -16.53
N GLY A 126 37.21 2.40 -17.78
CA GLY A 126 37.69 1.46 -18.80
C GLY A 126 37.39 -0.02 -18.47
N CYS A 127 36.55 -0.29 -17.48
CA CYS A 127 36.19 -1.62 -17.04
C CYS A 127 34.65 -1.82 -17.19
N ALA A 128 34.26 -2.84 -17.97
CA ALA A 128 32.87 -3.14 -18.25
C ALA A 128 32.02 -3.51 -16.99
N HIS A 129 32.69 -3.94 -15.92
CA HIS A 129 32.06 -4.36 -14.66
C HIS A 129 32.27 -3.36 -13.52
N TYR A 130 32.68 -2.13 -13.82
CA TYR A 130 32.75 -1.09 -12.80
C TYR A 130 31.35 -0.54 -12.52
N TYR A 131 31.05 -0.38 -11.22
CA TYR A 131 29.84 0.27 -10.74
C TYR A 131 30.21 1.36 -9.70
N PRO A 132 29.38 2.41 -9.52
CA PRO A 132 29.64 3.42 -8.49
C PRO A 132 29.64 2.81 -7.07
N ASP A 133 30.47 3.36 -6.18
CA ASP A 133 30.53 2.92 -4.77
C ASP A 133 29.16 2.92 -4.09
N ALA A 134 28.31 3.90 -4.40
CA ALA A 134 26.95 3.98 -3.88
C ALA A 134 26.07 2.78 -4.32
N TYR A 135 26.31 2.24 -5.51
CA TYR A 135 25.61 1.05 -5.98
C TYR A 135 26.10 -0.21 -5.23
N TYR A 136 27.41 -0.34 -5.02
CA TYR A 136 27.96 -1.45 -4.22
C TYR A 136 27.47 -1.40 -2.77
N ALA A 137 27.45 -0.20 -2.16
CA ALA A 137 26.92 -0.02 -0.83
C ALA A 137 25.43 -0.43 -0.75
N PHE A 138 24.63 -0.02 -1.75
CA PHE A 138 23.21 -0.41 -1.84
C PHE A 138 23.04 -1.92 -1.98
N THR A 139 23.82 -2.59 -2.85
CA THR A 139 23.71 -4.03 -3.05
C THR A 139 24.10 -4.81 -1.78
N LEU A 140 25.13 -4.36 -1.07
CA LEU A 140 25.55 -4.94 0.20
C LEU A 140 24.50 -4.73 1.31
N GLU A 141 23.97 -3.52 1.44
CA GLU A 141 22.90 -3.20 2.41
C GLU A 141 21.64 -4.08 2.21
N ASN A 142 21.37 -4.48 0.98
CA ASN A 142 20.16 -5.20 0.58
C ASN A 142 20.42 -6.67 0.16
N GLU A 143 21.60 -7.24 0.43
CA GLU A 143 21.99 -8.59 0.00
C GLU A 143 21.00 -9.68 0.46
N GLY A 144 20.34 -9.48 1.59
CA GLY A 144 19.40 -10.44 2.17
C GLY A 144 18.10 -10.67 1.37
N TRP A 145 17.84 -9.83 0.34
CA TRP A 145 16.64 -10.00 -0.51
C TRP A 145 16.89 -9.65 -1.99
N LEU A 146 17.80 -8.72 -2.29
CA LEU A 146 17.96 -8.14 -3.62
C LEU A 146 18.42 -9.16 -4.67
N GLU A 147 19.32 -10.07 -4.29
CA GLU A 147 19.83 -11.12 -5.19
C GLU A 147 18.72 -12.09 -5.61
N ASP A 148 17.95 -12.57 -4.64
CA ASP A 148 16.83 -13.47 -4.91
C ASP A 148 15.72 -12.78 -5.69
N TYR A 149 15.42 -11.52 -5.40
CA TYR A 149 14.44 -10.73 -6.17
C TYR A 149 14.87 -10.54 -7.62
N ALA A 150 16.10 -10.12 -7.86
CA ALA A 150 16.58 -9.87 -9.21
C ALA A 150 16.65 -11.17 -10.04
N LEU A 151 17.07 -12.28 -9.43
CA LEU A 151 17.04 -13.61 -10.05
C LEU A 151 15.61 -14.07 -10.34
N TYR A 152 14.68 -13.89 -9.39
CA TYR A 152 13.27 -14.23 -9.56
C TYR A 152 12.66 -13.46 -10.74
N MET A 153 12.90 -12.17 -10.84
CA MET A 153 12.37 -11.34 -11.91
C MET A 153 12.99 -11.67 -13.27
N ALA A 154 14.28 -12.01 -13.32
CA ALA A 154 14.95 -12.48 -14.53
C ALA A 154 14.36 -13.81 -15.01
N LEU A 155 14.16 -14.77 -14.09
CA LEU A 155 13.49 -16.05 -14.38
C LEU A 155 12.05 -15.82 -14.84
N LYS A 156 11.32 -14.93 -14.18
CA LYS A 156 9.93 -14.58 -14.54
C LYS A 156 9.87 -14.02 -15.96
N THR A 157 10.78 -13.12 -16.29
CA THR A 157 10.91 -12.57 -17.65
C THR A 157 11.19 -13.68 -18.68
N ALA A 158 12.16 -14.55 -18.42
CA ALA A 158 12.54 -15.66 -19.30
C ALA A 158 11.40 -16.69 -19.48
N ASN A 159 10.51 -16.82 -18.48
CA ASN A 159 9.34 -17.71 -18.54
C ASN A 159 8.04 -16.97 -18.95
N GLY A 160 8.14 -15.82 -19.63
CA GLY A 160 7.00 -15.08 -20.16
C GLY A 160 6.05 -14.53 -19.10
N MET A 161 6.59 -14.09 -17.98
CA MET A 161 5.88 -13.53 -16.82
C MET A 161 4.89 -14.49 -16.14
N LYS A 162 5.01 -15.80 -16.41
CA LYS A 162 4.19 -16.82 -15.74
C LYS A 162 4.52 -16.91 -14.25
N SER A 163 3.56 -17.40 -13.45
CA SER A 163 3.79 -17.72 -12.05
C SER A 163 4.96 -18.71 -11.90
N TRP A 164 5.75 -18.54 -10.84
CA TRP A 164 6.88 -19.43 -10.55
C TRP A 164 6.43 -20.91 -10.39
N THR A 165 5.19 -21.14 -10.00
CA THR A 165 4.60 -22.48 -9.90
C THR A 165 4.48 -23.19 -11.25
N GLN A 166 4.55 -22.45 -12.36
CA GLN A 166 4.47 -22.96 -13.73
C GLN A 166 5.84 -23.04 -14.42
N TRP A 167 6.92 -22.66 -13.75
CA TRP A 167 8.27 -22.73 -14.33
C TRP A 167 8.76 -24.18 -14.45
N PRO A 168 9.81 -24.44 -15.24
CA PRO A 168 10.51 -25.72 -15.24
C PRO A 168 10.88 -26.16 -13.82
N ARG A 169 10.80 -27.47 -13.56
CA ARG A 169 10.99 -28.04 -12.22
C ARG A 169 12.29 -27.58 -11.56
N ALA A 170 13.39 -27.53 -12.31
CA ALA A 170 14.70 -27.11 -11.79
C ALA A 170 14.64 -25.70 -11.17
N TYR A 171 13.94 -24.76 -11.80
CA TYR A 171 13.76 -23.40 -11.29
C TYR A 171 12.76 -23.33 -10.14
N ARG A 172 11.63 -24.08 -10.25
CA ARG A 172 10.66 -24.16 -9.14
C ARG A 172 11.27 -24.68 -7.85
N LYS A 173 12.12 -25.73 -7.97
CA LYS A 173 12.77 -26.39 -6.83
C LYS A 173 14.11 -25.73 -6.46
N ARG A 174 14.47 -24.63 -7.11
CA ARG A 174 15.70 -23.88 -6.85
C ARG A 174 16.94 -24.77 -6.89
N GLU A 175 17.02 -25.69 -7.90
CA GLU A 175 18.17 -26.57 -8.05
C GLU A 175 19.46 -25.74 -8.25
N PRO A 176 20.48 -25.83 -7.37
CA PRO A 176 21.61 -24.91 -7.39
C PRO A 176 22.33 -24.81 -8.74
N GLN A 177 22.58 -25.95 -9.38
CA GLN A 177 23.27 -25.99 -10.67
C GLN A 177 22.48 -25.27 -11.78
N ALA A 178 21.15 -25.43 -11.80
CA ALA A 178 20.29 -24.76 -12.79
C ALA A 178 20.27 -23.25 -12.55
N LEU A 179 20.21 -22.82 -11.29
CA LEU A 179 20.22 -21.39 -10.95
C LEU A 179 21.58 -20.73 -11.27
N GLU A 180 22.71 -21.39 -10.97
CA GLU A 180 24.03 -20.84 -11.29
C GLU A 180 24.26 -20.77 -12.83
N ALA A 181 23.83 -21.77 -13.59
CA ALA A 181 23.86 -21.70 -15.04
C ALA A 181 23.01 -20.54 -15.58
N PHE A 182 21.79 -20.39 -15.06
CA PHE A 182 20.91 -19.28 -15.45
C PHE A 182 21.49 -17.91 -15.10
N LYS A 183 22.08 -17.74 -13.93
CA LYS A 183 22.76 -16.49 -13.53
C LYS A 183 23.88 -16.11 -14.48
N ALA A 184 24.72 -17.06 -14.85
CA ALA A 184 25.83 -16.84 -15.76
C ALA A 184 25.38 -16.42 -17.17
N GLU A 185 24.25 -16.96 -17.66
CA GLU A 185 23.70 -16.63 -18.96
C GLU A 185 22.86 -15.34 -18.98
N ASN A 186 22.37 -14.87 -17.81
CA ASN A 186 21.40 -13.77 -17.70
C ASN A 186 21.89 -12.63 -16.78
N GLU A 187 23.20 -12.43 -16.65
CA GLU A 187 23.80 -11.39 -15.79
C GLU A 187 23.25 -9.99 -16.09
N GLU A 188 23.05 -9.67 -17.37
CA GLU A 188 22.51 -8.35 -17.80
C GLU A 188 21.06 -8.14 -17.34
N GLU A 189 20.22 -9.17 -17.43
CA GLU A 189 18.81 -9.09 -16.97
C GLU A 189 18.73 -8.98 -15.45
N ILE A 190 19.53 -9.74 -14.72
CA ILE A 190 19.63 -9.66 -13.25
C ILE A 190 20.13 -8.26 -12.85
N GLY A 191 21.15 -7.75 -13.55
CA GLY A 191 21.68 -6.41 -13.33
C GLY A 191 20.64 -5.31 -13.57
N PHE A 192 19.77 -5.47 -14.58
CA PHE A 192 18.66 -4.56 -14.83
C PHE A 192 17.70 -4.47 -13.63
N TRP A 193 17.28 -5.60 -13.08
CA TRP A 193 16.38 -5.61 -11.92
C TRP A 193 17.01 -5.02 -10.66
N LYS A 194 18.31 -5.23 -10.43
CA LYS A 194 19.08 -4.58 -9.35
C LYS A 194 19.17 -3.07 -9.55
N PHE A 195 19.44 -2.62 -10.78
CA PHE A 195 19.48 -1.19 -11.12
C PHE A 195 18.15 -0.50 -10.83
N LEU A 196 17.01 -1.13 -11.15
CA LEU A 196 15.70 -0.56 -10.86
C LEU A 196 15.50 -0.36 -9.35
N GLN A 197 15.95 -1.30 -8.53
CA GLN A 197 15.84 -1.18 -7.07
C GLN A 197 16.78 -0.11 -6.51
N TYR A 198 17.96 0.03 -7.11
CA TYR A 198 18.89 1.11 -6.76
C TYR A 198 18.29 2.49 -7.06
N GLU A 199 17.76 2.70 -8.26
CA GLU A 199 17.11 3.96 -8.65
C GLU A 199 15.89 4.27 -7.79
N PHE A 200 15.05 3.28 -7.53
CA PHE A 200 13.94 3.42 -6.59
C PHE A 200 14.43 3.89 -5.21
N SER A 201 15.44 3.22 -4.67
CA SER A 201 15.95 3.50 -3.32
C SER A 201 16.49 4.91 -3.17
N ILE A 202 17.34 5.37 -4.12
CA ILE A 202 17.93 6.72 -4.02
C ILE A 202 16.88 7.82 -4.18
N GLN A 203 15.94 7.66 -5.11
CA GLN A 203 14.88 8.64 -5.33
C GLN A 203 13.88 8.66 -4.18
N TRP A 204 13.50 7.51 -3.63
CA TRP A 204 12.63 7.43 -2.47
C TRP A 204 13.28 8.01 -1.21
N LYS A 205 14.54 7.64 -0.92
CA LYS A 205 15.29 8.20 0.22
C LYS A 205 15.34 9.73 0.15
N LYS A 206 15.53 10.29 -1.05
CA LYS A 206 15.51 11.75 -1.28
C LYS A 206 14.15 12.37 -0.98
N LEU A 207 13.06 11.79 -1.53
CA LEU A 207 11.70 12.30 -1.31
C LEU A 207 11.28 12.20 0.16
N LYS A 208 11.56 11.06 0.83
CA LYS A 208 11.28 10.89 2.26
C LYS A 208 12.03 11.92 3.11
N ALA A 209 13.32 12.12 2.83
CA ALA A 209 14.11 13.14 3.54
C ALA A 209 13.53 14.54 3.32
N TYR A 210 13.06 14.86 2.11
CA TYR A 210 12.39 16.12 1.82
C TYR A 210 11.09 16.27 2.62
N ALA A 211 10.25 15.23 2.68
CA ALA A 211 9.03 15.23 3.49
C ALA A 211 9.34 15.46 4.97
N ASN A 212 10.30 14.72 5.53
CA ASN A 212 10.69 14.84 6.94
C ASN A 212 11.28 16.25 7.25
N ALA A 213 12.07 16.83 6.35
CA ALA A 213 12.59 18.19 6.50
C ALA A 213 11.47 19.26 6.54
N ASN A 214 10.32 18.97 5.94
CA ASN A 214 9.11 19.79 5.98
C ASN A 214 8.13 19.38 7.12
N ASN A 215 8.58 18.58 8.09
CA ASN A 215 7.78 18.05 9.20
C ASN A 215 6.56 17.24 8.77
N VAL A 216 6.66 16.52 7.64
CA VAL A 216 5.67 15.56 7.14
C VAL A 216 6.24 14.16 7.28
N GLN A 217 5.58 13.34 8.08
CA GLN A 217 5.89 11.91 8.23
C GLN A 217 5.21 11.10 7.14
N ILE A 218 5.87 10.06 6.68
CA ILE A 218 5.29 9.10 5.73
C ILE A 218 4.68 7.93 6.51
N LEU A 219 3.36 7.77 6.39
CA LEU A 219 2.65 6.58 6.85
C LEU A 219 2.53 5.61 5.69
N GLY A 220 3.32 4.54 5.75
CA GLY A 220 3.28 3.46 4.78
C GLY A 220 2.33 2.34 5.18
N ASP A 221 2.24 1.35 4.33
CA ASP A 221 1.31 0.24 4.47
C ASP A 221 1.97 -1.08 4.03
N ILE A 222 1.68 -2.17 4.72
CA ILE A 222 2.06 -3.52 4.32
C ILE A 222 0.90 -4.49 4.54
N PRO A 223 0.58 -5.37 3.58
CA PRO A 223 -0.37 -6.45 3.82
C PRO A 223 0.24 -7.49 4.77
N ILE A 224 -0.59 -8.13 5.59
CA ILE A 224 -0.11 -9.24 6.43
C ILE A 224 0.48 -10.36 5.57
N TYR A 225 -0.21 -10.77 4.50
CA TYR A 225 0.23 -11.86 3.64
C TYR A 225 1.12 -11.40 2.49
N VAL A 226 1.87 -12.34 1.92
CA VAL A 226 2.58 -12.18 0.65
C VAL A 226 1.75 -12.80 -0.48
N SER A 227 2.01 -12.39 -1.72
CA SER A 227 1.37 -13.04 -2.88
C SER A 227 1.92 -14.45 -3.07
N ALA A 228 1.06 -15.37 -3.51
CA ALA A 228 1.48 -16.71 -3.92
C ALA A 228 2.50 -16.67 -5.08
N ASP A 229 2.38 -15.69 -5.99
CA ASP A 229 3.32 -15.46 -7.06
C ASP A 229 4.33 -14.36 -6.69
N SER A 230 5.16 -14.65 -5.69
CA SER A 230 6.19 -13.76 -5.18
C SER A 230 7.52 -14.47 -4.99
N VAL A 231 8.59 -13.70 -4.94
CA VAL A 231 9.92 -14.19 -4.57
C VAL A 231 9.91 -14.74 -3.15
N ASP A 232 9.16 -14.10 -2.25
CA ASP A 232 9.03 -14.54 -0.85
C ASP A 232 8.48 -15.94 -0.74
N ALA A 233 7.44 -16.26 -1.53
CA ALA A 233 6.86 -17.58 -1.60
C ALA A 233 7.79 -18.61 -2.29
N TRP A 234 8.52 -18.18 -3.33
CA TRP A 234 9.46 -19.04 -4.06
C TRP A 234 10.71 -19.40 -3.26
N VAL A 235 11.23 -18.44 -2.47
CA VAL A 235 12.43 -18.62 -1.65
C VAL A 235 12.09 -19.18 -0.27
N GLY A 236 10.97 -18.74 0.29
CA GLY A 236 10.65 -18.89 1.71
C GLY A 236 10.29 -20.30 2.17
N GLY A 237 9.97 -21.23 1.24
CA GLY A 237 9.70 -22.64 1.57
C GLY A 237 9.05 -22.88 2.93
N PRO A 238 9.85 -23.21 3.97
CA PRO A 238 9.36 -23.54 5.31
C PRO A 238 8.61 -22.41 6.05
N LEU A 239 8.70 -21.17 5.58
CA LEU A 239 7.94 -20.03 6.13
C LEU A 239 6.43 -20.18 5.93
N PHE A 240 6.02 -21.00 4.97
CA PHE A 240 4.62 -21.16 4.56
C PHE A 240 4.13 -22.58 4.80
N GLU A 241 2.82 -22.76 4.83
CA GLU A 241 2.18 -24.07 4.93
C GLU A 241 2.22 -24.76 3.57
N LEU A 242 3.15 -25.71 3.41
CA LEU A 242 3.34 -26.47 2.19
C LEU A 242 2.74 -27.88 2.31
N ASP A 243 2.24 -28.38 1.18
CA ASP A 243 1.88 -29.78 1.02
C ASP A 243 3.12 -30.70 0.76
N ALA A 244 2.89 -31.98 0.59
CA ALA A 244 3.97 -32.96 0.34
C ALA A 244 4.73 -32.72 -0.97
N ASP A 245 4.12 -32.08 -1.95
CA ASP A 245 4.71 -31.76 -3.25
C ASP A 245 5.39 -30.37 -3.27
N GLY A 246 5.27 -29.61 -2.16
CA GLY A 246 5.79 -28.28 -2.00
C GLY A 246 4.93 -27.20 -2.67
N GLY A 247 3.65 -27.49 -2.91
CA GLY A 247 2.60 -26.52 -3.17
C GLY A 247 2.07 -25.92 -1.86
N PHE A 248 1.16 -24.96 -1.95
CA PHE A 248 0.51 -24.43 -0.75
C PHE A 248 -0.59 -25.40 -0.28
N ALA A 249 -0.55 -25.76 1.00
CA ALA A 249 -1.56 -26.65 1.59
C ALA A 249 -2.88 -25.89 1.83
N ARG A 250 -2.76 -24.66 2.33
CA ARG A 250 -3.88 -23.78 2.61
C ARG A 250 -3.55 -22.34 2.22
N VAL A 251 -4.60 -21.55 1.97
CA VAL A 251 -4.51 -20.13 1.57
C VAL A 251 -5.40 -19.28 2.44
N ALA A 252 -5.09 -17.97 2.47
CA ALA A 252 -5.83 -16.97 3.21
C ALA A 252 -7.10 -16.52 2.49
N GLY A 253 -8.06 -16.03 3.28
CA GLY A 253 -9.28 -15.39 2.84
C GLY A 253 -10.11 -14.87 4.00
N CYS A 254 -11.37 -14.56 3.73
CA CYS A 254 -12.38 -14.23 4.73
C CYS A 254 -13.58 -15.19 4.63
N PRO A 255 -14.21 -15.53 5.76
CA PRO A 255 -15.43 -16.33 5.74
C PRO A 255 -16.57 -15.60 5.01
N PRO A 256 -17.64 -16.33 4.63
CA PRO A 256 -18.88 -15.70 4.23
C PRO A 256 -19.40 -14.70 5.29
N ASP A 257 -19.79 -13.54 4.81
CA ASP A 257 -20.33 -12.46 5.63
C ASP A 257 -21.57 -11.82 4.96
N TYR A 258 -22.03 -10.71 5.52
CA TYR A 258 -23.17 -9.97 4.96
C TYR A 258 -22.87 -9.39 3.56
N PHE A 259 -21.62 -9.10 3.26
CA PHE A 259 -21.20 -8.49 1.99
C PHE A 259 -20.86 -9.53 0.91
N SER A 260 -20.44 -10.76 1.31
CA SER A 260 -20.08 -11.83 0.39
C SER A 260 -20.60 -13.17 0.89
N ALA A 261 -21.65 -13.71 0.25
CA ALA A 261 -22.22 -15.01 0.57
C ALA A 261 -21.26 -16.19 0.35
N ASP A 262 -20.21 -16.02 -0.43
CA ASP A 262 -19.16 -17.02 -0.72
C ASP A 262 -17.88 -16.75 0.07
N GLY A 263 -17.84 -15.64 0.84
CA GLY A 263 -16.62 -15.12 1.45
C GLY A 263 -15.65 -14.58 0.41
N GLN A 264 -14.40 -14.35 0.82
CA GLN A 264 -13.34 -13.87 -0.07
C GLN A 264 -12.19 -14.87 -0.08
N LEU A 265 -11.87 -15.40 -1.24
CA LEU A 265 -10.71 -16.27 -1.47
C LEU A 265 -9.55 -15.40 -1.97
N TRP A 266 -8.60 -15.05 -1.10
CA TRP A 266 -7.47 -14.18 -1.48
C TRP A 266 -6.34 -14.95 -2.16
N GLY A 267 -6.18 -16.24 -1.84
CA GLY A 267 -5.16 -17.10 -2.45
C GLY A 267 -3.73 -16.88 -1.95
N ASN A 268 -3.52 -16.03 -0.97
CA ASN A 268 -2.22 -15.82 -0.35
C ASN A 268 -1.80 -17.04 0.49
N PRO A 269 -0.54 -17.49 0.46
CA PRO A 269 -0.07 -18.60 1.29
C PRO A 269 -0.16 -18.25 2.78
N LEU A 270 -0.54 -19.22 3.59
CA LEU A 270 -0.55 -19.08 5.05
C LEU A 270 0.85 -19.30 5.61
N TYR A 271 1.16 -18.57 6.68
CA TYR A 271 2.43 -18.70 7.38
C TYR A 271 2.47 -19.97 8.23
N ASN A 272 3.58 -20.67 8.20
CA ASN A 272 3.92 -21.75 9.15
C ASN A 272 4.39 -21.13 10.48
N TRP A 273 3.45 -20.69 11.31
CA TRP A 273 3.76 -20.01 12.57
C TRP A 273 4.65 -20.81 13.51
N PRO A 274 4.54 -22.16 13.63
CA PRO A 274 5.51 -22.96 14.37
C PRO A 274 6.95 -22.79 13.89
N TYR A 275 7.18 -22.76 12.58
CA TYR A 275 8.51 -22.53 12.02
C TYR A 275 9.00 -21.09 12.28
N HIS A 276 8.13 -20.10 12.12
CA HIS A 276 8.47 -18.71 12.47
C HIS A 276 8.87 -18.57 13.93
N LYS A 277 8.16 -19.22 14.85
CA LYS A 277 8.50 -19.25 16.27
C LYS A 277 9.86 -19.91 16.51
N GLN A 278 10.11 -21.07 15.88
CA GLN A 278 11.38 -21.80 15.99
C GLN A 278 12.58 -20.95 15.52
N THR A 279 12.39 -20.12 14.51
CA THR A 279 13.42 -19.21 13.95
C THR A 279 13.43 -17.84 14.64
N GLY A 280 12.73 -17.66 15.76
CA GLY A 280 12.64 -16.39 16.48
C GLY A 280 12.01 -15.27 15.66
N TYR A 281 11.10 -15.61 14.74
CA TYR A 281 10.43 -14.67 13.83
C TYR A 281 11.38 -13.85 12.94
N ALA A 282 12.55 -14.39 12.62
CA ALA A 282 13.62 -13.67 11.92
C ALA A 282 13.15 -13.01 10.60
N TRP A 283 12.33 -13.69 9.78
CA TRP A 283 11.79 -13.14 8.55
C TRP A 283 10.87 -11.93 8.80
N TRP A 284 9.99 -11.99 9.81
CA TRP A 284 9.12 -10.88 10.19
C TRP A 284 9.91 -9.70 10.74
N ILE A 285 10.96 -9.95 11.53
CA ILE A 285 11.86 -8.92 12.03
C ILE A 285 12.55 -8.21 10.85
N GLN A 286 13.02 -8.96 9.85
CA GLN A 286 13.64 -8.40 8.66
C GLN A 286 12.62 -7.57 7.85
N ARG A 287 11.40 -8.09 7.65
CA ARG A 287 10.34 -7.41 6.90
C ARG A 287 9.93 -6.08 7.55
N VAL A 288 9.68 -6.10 8.86
CA VAL A 288 9.29 -4.88 9.59
C VAL A 288 10.45 -3.88 9.66
N ARG A 289 11.69 -4.35 9.90
CA ARG A 289 12.89 -3.50 9.86
C ARG A 289 13.04 -2.80 8.51
N HIS A 290 12.86 -3.54 7.42
CA HIS A 290 12.92 -2.97 6.07
C HIS A 290 11.82 -1.93 5.86
N ALA A 291 10.58 -2.24 6.22
CA ALA A 291 9.45 -1.31 6.11
C ALA A 291 9.69 -0.02 6.93
N LEU A 292 10.20 -0.11 8.16
CA LEU A 292 10.53 1.05 9.00
C LEU A 292 11.74 1.85 8.47
N GLY A 293 12.60 1.25 7.63
CA GLY A 293 13.62 1.98 6.86
C GLY A 293 13.00 2.85 5.75
N ILE A 294 11.90 2.37 5.17
CA ILE A 294 11.18 3.04 4.08
C ILE A 294 10.18 4.08 4.63
N TYR A 295 9.45 3.78 5.69
CA TYR A 295 8.37 4.60 6.25
C TYR A 295 8.72 5.16 7.64
N ASP A 296 8.01 6.20 8.09
CA ASP A 296 8.13 6.75 9.45
C ASP A 296 7.08 6.13 10.39
N LEU A 297 5.91 5.82 9.87
CA LEU A 297 4.82 5.11 10.50
C LEU A 297 4.39 3.96 9.60
N LEU A 298 3.93 2.85 10.16
CA LEU A 298 3.59 1.66 9.42
C LEU A 298 2.18 1.18 9.75
N ARG A 299 1.26 1.18 8.76
CA ARG A 299 -0.01 0.47 8.87
C ARG A 299 0.23 -1.00 8.51
N ILE A 300 -0.29 -1.89 9.33
CA ILE A 300 -0.37 -3.32 8.97
C ILE A 300 -1.81 -3.66 8.65
N ASP A 301 -2.01 -4.01 7.40
CA ASP A 301 -3.29 -4.43 6.86
C ASP A 301 -3.68 -5.81 7.39
N HIS A 302 -4.97 -5.98 7.69
CA HIS A 302 -5.57 -7.20 8.24
C HIS A 302 -4.90 -7.67 9.56
N PHE A 303 -4.70 -6.76 10.51
CA PHE A 303 -4.04 -7.03 11.80
C PHE A 303 -4.70 -8.17 12.58
N ARG A 304 -6.01 -8.36 12.44
CA ARG A 304 -6.70 -9.47 13.09
C ARG A 304 -6.11 -10.85 12.75
N GLY A 305 -5.48 -11.00 11.57
CA GLY A 305 -4.85 -12.24 11.13
C GLY A 305 -3.70 -12.72 12.03
N PHE A 306 -3.16 -11.85 12.89
CA PHE A 306 -2.20 -12.26 13.93
C PHE A 306 -2.86 -12.88 15.16
N ASP A 307 -4.14 -12.65 15.39
CA ASP A 307 -4.93 -13.31 16.43
C ASP A 307 -5.58 -14.58 15.89
N THR A 308 -6.44 -14.40 14.90
CA THR A 308 -7.18 -15.47 14.22
C THR A 308 -7.28 -15.17 12.72
N TYR A 309 -7.05 -16.19 11.91
CA TYR A 309 -7.12 -16.08 10.45
C TYR A 309 -7.96 -17.20 9.85
N TRP A 310 -8.58 -16.90 8.70
CA TRP A 310 -9.41 -17.84 7.98
C TRP A 310 -8.55 -18.66 7.01
N ALA A 311 -8.37 -19.94 7.30
CA ALA A 311 -7.55 -20.88 6.54
C ALA A 311 -8.42 -21.71 5.61
N ILE A 312 -8.19 -21.62 4.31
CA ILE A 312 -8.97 -22.29 3.26
C ILE A 312 -8.08 -23.33 2.57
N PRO A 313 -8.54 -24.59 2.33
CA PRO A 313 -7.79 -25.54 1.52
C PRO A 313 -7.43 -24.93 0.16
N ALA A 314 -6.20 -25.12 -0.31
CA ALA A 314 -5.69 -24.42 -1.50
C ALA A 314 -6.39 -24.83 -2.82
N ASP A 315 -7.04 -26.00 -2.85
CA ASP A 315 -7.84 -26.49 -3.97
C ASP A 315 -9.29 -26.02 -3.97
N SER A 316 -9.71 -25.24 -2.95
CA SER A 316 -11.06 -24.72 -2.84
C SER A 316 -11.34 -23.62 -3.85
N THR A 317 -12.56 -23.59 -4.37
CA THR A 317 -13.04 -22.54 -5.30
C THR A 317 -13.81 -21.42 -4.61
N THR A 318 -14.13 -21.58 -3.31
CA THR A 318 -14.84 -20.60 -2.48
C THR A 318 -14.24 -20.56 -1.08
N ALA A 319 -14.51 -19.50 -0.32
CA ALA A 319 -14.03 -19.37 1.04
C ALA A 319 -14.88 -20.14 2.08
N LYS A 320 -16.00 -20.77 1.68
CA LYS A 320 -16.94 -21.46 2.60
C LYS A 320 -16.35 -22.64 3.37
N THR A 321 -15.35 -23.30 2.81
CA THR A 321 -14.74 -24.52 3.37
C THR A 321 -13.60 -24.22 4.36
N GLY A 322 -13.35 -22.95 4.64
CA GLY A 322 -12.27 -22.53 5.55
C GLY A 322 -12.54 -22.85 7.02
N LYS A 323 -11.52 -22.62 7.84
CA LYS A 323 -11.57 -22.76 9.29
C LYS A 323 -10.82 -21.60 9.95
N TRP A 324 -11.29 -21.19 11.13
CA TRP A 324 -10.52 -20.27 11.97
C TRP A 324 -9.34 -21.00 12.60
N GLU A 325 -8.18 -20.39 12.47
CA GLU A 325 -6.92 -20.84 13.05
C GLU A 325 -6.34 -19.71 13.92
N THR A 326 -5.53 -20.09 14.92
CA THR A 326 -4.92 -19.13 15.83
C THR A 326 -3.58 -18.65 15.28
N GLY A 327 -3.37 -17.34 15.29
CA GLY A 327 -2.12 -16.69 14.91
C GLY A 327 -1.09 -16.62 16.04
N PRO A 328 0.05 -15.97 15.83
CA PRO A 328 1.15 -15.90 16.79
C PRO A 328 0.89 -14.92 17.95
N ARG A 329 -0.11 -14.07 17.85
CA ARG A 329 -0.50 -13.07 18.86
C ARG A 329 0.70 -12.23 19.34
N MET A 330 0.78 -11.95 20.64
CA MET A 330 1.86 -11.15 21.25
C MET A 330 3.25 -11.79 21.15
N GLU A 331 3.36 -13.10 20.90
CA GLU A 331 4.69 -13.70 20.72
C GLU A 331 5.49 -13.07 19.58
N LEU A 332 4.81 -12.79 18.45
CA LEU A 332 5.43 -12.08 17.32
C LEU A 332 5.81 -10.65 17.69
N PHE A 333 4.88 -9.90 18.30
CA PHE A 333 5.12 -8.48 18.60
C PHE A 333 6.19 -8.29 19.66
N ASN A 334 6.26 -9.18 20.67
CA ASN A 334 7.34 -9.20 21.64
C ASN A 334 8.71 -9.46 20.98
N ALA A 335 8.77 -10.37 20.00
CA ALA A 335 10.00 -10.61 19.25
C ALA A 335 10.40 -9.41 18.38
N LEU A 336 9.42 -8.75 17.73
CA LEU A 336 9.65 -7.54 16.95
C LEU A 336 10.15 -6.39 17.83
N GLU A 337 9.50 -6.11 18.96
CA GLU A 337 9.93 -5.05 19.89
C GLU A 337 11.28 -5.36 20.53
N GLY A 338 11.55 -6.62 20.87
CA GLY A 338 12.85 -7.05 21.38
C GLY A 338 14.00 -6.81 20.39
N ALA A 339 13.74 -6.91 19.09
CA ALA A 339 14.74 -6.75 18.04
C ALA A 339 14.83 -5.32 17.46
N LEU A 340 13.75 -4.56 17.48
CA LEU A 340 13.62 -3.27 16.77
C LEU A 340 13.32 -2.09 17.70
N GLY A 341 13.03 -2.34 18.97
CA GLY A 341 12.56 -1.32 19.91
C GLY A 341 11.10 -0.96 19.69
N LYS A 342 10.70 0.25 20.10
CA LYS A 342 9.32 0.69 19.97
C LYS A 342 8.88 0.72 18.50
N LEU A 343 7.74 0.09 18.23
CA LEU A 343 7.19 -0.05 16.89
C LEU A 343 6.17 1.06 16.60
N PRO A 344 6.38 1.92 15.61
CA PRO A 344 5.41 2.94 15.17
C PRO A 344 4.34 2.33 14.26
N ILE A 345 3.63 1.32 14.76
CA ILE A 345 2.63 0.55 14.01
C ILE A 345 1.22 1.08 14.27
N ILE A 346 0.40 1.09 13.22
CA ILE A 346 -1.05 1.28 13.25
C ILE A 346 -1.67 -0.05 12.82
N ALA A 347 -2.57 -0.58 13.65
CA ALA A 347 -3.24 -1.83 13.38
C ALA A 347 -4.54 -1.59 12.60
N GLU A 348 -4.68 -2.23 11.44
CA GLU A 348 -5.99 -2.27 10.78
C GLU A 348 -6.85 -3.34 11.45
N ASP A 349 -7.77 -2.89 12.31
CA ASP A 349 -8.68 -3.66 13.15
C ASP A 349 -10.14 -3.57 12.66
N LEU A 350 -10.35 -3.50 11.35
CA LEU A 350 -11.68 -3.40 10.75
C LEU A 350 -12.35 -4.77 10.58
N GLY A 351 -13.67 -4.76 10.40
CA GLY A 351 -14.48 -5.96 10.18
C GLY A 351 -15.00 -6.59 11.47
N GLU A 352 -15.32 -7.88 11.42
CA GLU A 352 -15.83 -8.63 12.58
C GLU A 352 -14.69 -8.97 13.54
N LEU A 353 -14.73 -8.42 14.75
CA LEU A 353 -13.68 -8.59 15.75
C LEU A 353 -14.12 -9.52 16.88
N PHE A 354 -13.43 -10.63 17.06
CA PHE A 354 -13.57 -11.45 18.26
C PHE A 354 -13.00 -10.72 19.48
N PRO A 355 -13.45 -11.07 20.71
CA PRO A 355 -12.89 -10.50 21.94
C PRO A 355 -11.37 -10.64 22.01
N SER A 356 -10.81 -11.76 21.55
CA SER A 356 -9.36 -12.03 21.52
C SER A 356 -8.57 -11.07 20.60
N VAL A 357 -9.17 -10.59 19.52
CA VAL A 357 -8.55 -9.57 18.65
C VAL A 357 -8.46 -8.22 19.39
N ARG A 358 -9.50 -7.87 20.15
CA ARG A 358 -9.51 -6.65 20.97
C ARG A 358 -8.47 -6.73 22.11
N GLU A 359 -8.32 -7.90 22.72
CA GLU A 359 -7.26 -8.17 23.70
C GLU A 359 -5.88 -7.99 23.05
N LEU A 360 -5.64 -8.61 21.90
CA LEU A 360 -4.36 -8.47 21.19
C LEU A 360 -4.06 -7.00 20.85
N LEU A 361 -5.05 -6.24 20.39
CA LEU A 361 -4.87 -4.81 20.11
C LEU A 361 -4.53 -4.03 21.39
N ALA A 362 -5.21 -4.31 22.50
CA ALA A 362 -4.95 -3.67 23.78
C ALA A 362 -3.53 -4.02 24.31
N ASP A 363 -3.14 -5.29 24.25
CA ASP A 363 -1.83 -5.77 24.70
C ASP A 363 -0.68 -5.20 23.85
N SER A 364 -0.89 -5.05 22.54
CA SER A 364 0.11 -4.47 21.62
C SER A 364 0.27 -2.96 21.80
N THR A 365 -0.70 -2.30 22.44
CA THR A 365 -0.76 -0.82 22.57
C THR A 365 -0.79 -0.06 21.23
N PHE A 366 -0.96 -0.74 20.10
CA PHE A 366 -1.04 -0.10 18.80
C PHE A 366 -2.37 0.65 18.65
N PRO A 367 -2.39 1.84 18.00
CA PRO A 367 -3.62 2.50 17.64
C PRO A 367 -4.38 1.66 16.59
N GLY A 368 -5.66 1.41 16.83
CA GLY A 368 -6.59 0.86 15.86
C GLY A 368 -7.21 1.95 14.97
N MET A 369 -8.02 1.54 14.02
CA MET A 369 -8.66 2.42 13.04
C MET A 369 -10.15 2.64 13.35
N LYS A 370 -10.65 3.85 13.08
CA LYS A 370 -12.07 4.21 13.19
C LYS A 370 -12.52 4.84 11.87
N VAL A 371 -13.51 4.23 11.21
CA VAL A 371 -13.99 4.62 9.88
C VAL A 371 -15.42 5.14 9.98
N LEU A 372 -15.65 6.42 9.67
CA LEU A 372 -16.95 7.05 9.84
C LEU A 372 -18.04 6.46 8.92
N GLN A 373 -17.70 6.02 7.73
CA GLN A 373 -18.69 5.38 6.84
C GLN A 373 -19.33 4.13 7.46
N PHE A 374 -18.70 3.50 8.45
CA PHE A 374 -19.26 2.35 9.18
C PHE A 374 -20.09 2.74 10.41
N ALA A 375 -20.16 4.04 10.73
CA ALA A 375 -20.80 4.51 11.97
C ALA A 375 -22.32 4.52 11.94
N PHE A 376 -22.94 4.68 10.78
CA PHE A 376 -24.33 5.14 10.68
C PHE A 376 -25.36 4.05 10.37
N GLY A 377 -24.98 2.79 10.47
CA GLY A 377 -25.91 1.64 10.31
C GLY A 377 -27.00 1.54 11.38
N GLY A 378 -26.87 2.31 12.45
CA GLY A 378 -27.76 2.35 13.62
C GLY A 378 -27.22 1.58 14.81
N GLY A 379 -27.81 1.83 16.00
CA GLY A 379 -27.30 1.27 17.26
C GLY A 379 -26.10 2.03 17.81
N ASP A 380 -25.45 1.44 18.82
CA ASP A 380 -24.25 1.98 19.47
C ASP A 380 -22.99 1.45 18.77
N SER A 381 -22.66 2.05 17.63
CA SER A 381 -21.49 1.66 16.84
C SER A 381 -20.21 2.22 17.45
N GLU A 382 -19.17 1.39 17.54
CA GLU A 382 -17.81 1.82 17.95
C GLU A 382 -17.17 2.84 17.00
N TYR A 383 -17.71 2.97 15.78
CA TYR A 383 -17.28 3.94 14.78
C TYR A 383 -17.95 5.32 14.94
N LEU A 384 -18.91 5.48 15.83
CA LEU A 384 -19.49 6.78 16.15
C LEU A 384 -18.45 7.66 16.86
N PRO A 385 -18.29 8.95 16.50
CA PRO A 385 -17.25 9.81 17.05
C PRO A 385 -17.21 9.89 18.59
N HIS A 386 -18.32 9.77 19.28
CA HIS A 386 -18.38 9.80 20.75
C HIS A 386 -17.88 8.48 21.41
N ASN A 387 -17.78 7.40 20.65
CA ASN A 387 -17.25 6.10 21.10
C ASN A 387 -15.77 5.92 20.75
N HIS A 388 -15.17 6.87 20.05
CA HIS A 388 -13.74 6.76 19.69
C HIS A 388 -12.86 6.82 20.94
N VAL A 389 -11.73 6.15 20.87
CA VAL A 389 -10.69 6.18 21.92
C VAL A 389 -9.51 7.05 21.44
N LYS A 390 -8.76 7.60 22.40
CA LYS A 390 -7.65 8.50 22.09
C LYS A 390 -6.56 7.81 21.25
N ASN A 391 -6.14 6.61 21.67
CA ASN A 391 -5.13 5.82 20.94
C ASN A 391 -5.75 5.15 19.71
N SER A 392 -6.12 5.96 18.73
CA SER A 392 -6.67 5.50 17.45
C SER A 392 -6.39 6.48 16.31
N VAL A 393 -6.65 6.01 15.10
CA VAL A 393 -6.61 6.81 13.87
C VAL A 393 -8.02 6.84 13.27
N VAL A 394 -8.59 8.02 13.10
CA VAL A 394 -9.91 8.18 12.49
C VAL A 394 -9.78 8.54 11.01
N TYR A 395 -10.65 7.89 10.22
CA TYR A 395 -10.81 8.12 8.79
C TYR A 395 -12.28 8.44 8.50
N PRO A 396 -12.59 9.35 7.58
CA PRO A 396 -13.96 9.42 7.02
C PRO A 396 -14.27 8.16 6.19
N GLY A 397 -13.35 7.73 5.38
CA GLY A 397 -13.26 6.48 4.62
C GLY A 397 -11.81 6.15 4.35
N THR A 398 -11.48 4.90 4.04
CA THR A 398 -10.15 4.43 3.62
C THR A 398 -10.05 4.38 2.09
N HIS A 399 -8.98 3.81 1.57
CA HIS A 399 -8.82 3.52 0.13
C HIS A 399 -9.76 2.41 -0.39
N ASP A 400 -10.35 1.61 0.51
CA ASP A 400 -11.32 0.55 0.21
C ASP A 400 -12.78 1.04 0.27
N ASN A 401 -12.99 2.26 0.73
CA ASN A 401 -14.29 2.90 0.76
C ASN A 401 -14.45 3.85 -0.43
N THR A 402 -15.67 4.03 -0.88
CA THR A 402 -15.96 5.09 -1.84
C THR A 402 -15.74 6.48 -1.20
N THR A 403 -15.66 7.54 -2.01
CA THR A 403 -15.51 8.91 -1.50
C THR A 403 -16.73 9.33 -0.67
N LEU A 404 -16.59 10.31 0.20
CA LEU A 404 -17.71 10.84 0.98
C LEU A 404 -18.85 11.38 0.13
N THR A 405 -18.53 11.97 -1.03
CA THR A 405 -19.51 12.43 -2.01
C THR A 405 -20.32 11.27 -2.56
N ALA A 406 -19.64 10.24 -3.08
CA ALA A 406 -20.31 9.05 -3.63
C ALA A 406 -21.01 8.23 -2.52
N TRP A 407 -20.44 8.17 -1.32
CA TRP A 407 -21.11 7.53 -0.19
C TRP A 407 -22.46 8.19 0.11
N TRP A 408 -22.50 9.53 0.20
CA TRP A 408 -23.73 10.24 0.46
C TRP A 408 -24.74 10.15 -0.68
N ASP A 409 -24.29 10.29 -1.93
CA ASP A 409 -25.20 10.36 -3.06
C ASP A 409 -25.70 8.97 -3.51
N GLU A 410 -24.82 7.94 -3.48
CA GLU A 410 -25.04 6.68 -4.18
C GLU A 410 -25.08 5.47 -3.23
N SER A 411 -24.11 5.35 -2.27
CA SER A 411 -23.89 4.10 -1.56
C SER A 411 -24.63 3.98 -0.24
N ALA A 412 -24.77 5.09 0.52
CA ALA A 412 -25.44 5.05 1.81
C ALA A 412 -26.94 4.79 1.66
N SER A 413 -27.45 3.84 2.43
CA SER A 413 -28.88 3.55 2.51
C SER A 413 -29.67 4.74 3.07
N ALA A 414 -30.97 4.77 2.82
CA ALA A 414 -31.86 5.80 3.40
C ALA A 414 -31.77 5.87 4.93
N LYS A 415 -31.56 4.71 5.59
CA LYS A 415 -31.40 4.63 7.05
C LYS A 415 -30.09 5.28 7.49
N GLU A 416 -28.97 4.95 6.82
CA GLU A 416 -27.66 5.53 7.14
C GLU A 416 -27.63 7.04 6.92
N LYS A 417 -28.20 7.52 5.81
CA LYS A 417 -28.36 8.97 5.55
C LYS A 417 -29.15 9.67 6.64
N ALA A 418 -30.27 9.06 7.10
CA ALA A 418 -31.10 9.63 8.15
C ALA A 418 -30.37 9.69 9.50
N VAL A 419 -29.69 8.62 9.89
CA VAL A 419 -28.86 8.56 11.10
C VAL A 419 -27.71 9.57 11.03
N ALA A 420 -26.99 9.61 9.94
CA ALA A 420 -25.87 10.54 9.74
C ALA A 420 -26.35 12.01 9.76
N ALA A 421 -27.44 12.32 9.06
CA ALA A 421 -27.99 13.68 9.03
C ALA A 421 -28.40 14.18 10.42
N ALA A 422 -29.08 13.32 11.21
CA ALA A 422 -29.45 13.63 12.59
C ALA A 422 -28.23 13.78 13.50
N TYR A 423 -27.30 12.81 13.46
CA TYR A 423 -26.08 12.80 14.27
C TYR A 423 -25.18 14.02 14.01
N LEU A 424 -25.06 14.39 12.75
CA LEU A 424 -24.22 15.51 12.30
C LEU A 424 -24.95 16.88 12.37
N HIS A 425 -26.13 16.93 12.96
CA HIS A 425 -26.95 18.14 13.11
C HIS A 425 -27.29 18.83 11.77
N LEU A 426 -27.42 18.06 10.70
CA LEU A 426 -27.89 18.55 9.40
C LEU A 426 -29.40 18.61 9.29
N THR A 427 -30.09 17.87 10.18
CA THR A 427 -31.55 17.80 10.32
C THR A 427 -31.93 17.73 11.81
N GLY A 428 -33.22 17.62 12.11
CA GLY A 428 -33.67 17.27 13.47
C GLY A 428 -33.36 15.83 13.84
N CYS A 429 -33.58 15.46 15.11
CA CYS A 429 -33.20 14.13 15.65
C CYS A 429 -33.99 12.96 15.03
N GLN A 430 -35.14 13.22 14.42
CA GLN A 430 -35.99 12.22 13.73
C GLN A 430 -36.38 12.78 12.36
N PRO A 431 -35.43 12.81 11.38
CA PRO A 431 -35.71 13.44 10.12
C PRO A 431 -36.67 12.62 9.26
N THR A 432 -37.56 13.31 8.57
CA THR A 432 -38.34 12.74 7.49
C THR A 432 -37.47 12.48 6.26
N ALA A 433 -37.87 11.57 5.38
CA ALA A 433 -37.18 11.33 4.12
C ALA A 433 -37.03 12.61 3.27
N LYS A 434 -37.97 13.53 3.34
CA LYS A 434 -37.95 14.83 2.64
C LYS A 434 -36.85 15.75 3.20
N GLU A 435 -36.67 15.79 4.53
CA GLU A 435 -35.60 16.58 5.16
C GLU A 435 -34.23 16.01 4.85
N VAL A 436 -34.06 14.68 4.87
CA VAL A 436 -32.82 14.03 4.48
C VAL A 436 -32.49 14.31 3.02
N ALA A 437 -33.46 14.21 2.11
CA ALA A 437 -33.29 14.49 0.70
C ALA A 437 -32.98 15.98 0.40
N ALA A 438 -33.27 16.88 1.32
CA ALA A 438 -32.95 18.31 1.20
C ALA A 438 -31.49 18.64 1.64
N VAL A 439 -30.79 17.69 2.30
CA VAL A 439 -29.40 17.90 2.71
C VAL A 439 -28.50 17.87 1.48
N LYS A 440 -27.80 18.96 1.25
CA LYS A 440 -26.83 19.07 0.13
C LYS A 440 -25.62 18.19 0.40
N THR A 441 -25.14 17.49 -0.59
CA THR A 441 -23.96 16.60 -0.54
C THR A 441 -22.73 17.31 0.03
N GLU A 442 -22.48 18.55 -0.37
CA GLU A 442 -21.36 19.33 0.18
C GLU A 442 -21.48 19.59 1.69
N ALA A 443 -22.70 19.82 2.18
CA ALA A 443 -22.95 19.99 3.61
C ALA A 443 -22.71 18.69 4.38
N ALA A 444 -23.20 17.55 3.86
CA ALA A 444 -22.98 16.24 4.44
C ALA A 444 -21.49 15.87 4.47
N ARG A 445 -20.79 16.04 3.35
CA ARG A 445 -19.33 15.82 3.25
C ARG A 445 -18.57 16.70 4.25
N THR A 446 -18.87 18.00 4.32
CA THR A 446 -18.20 18.92 5.24
C THR A 446 -18.44 18.52 6.70
N ALA A 447 -19.65 18.11 7.04
CA ALA A 447 -19.98 17.65 8.39
C ALA A 447 -19.24 16.36 8.76
N LEU A 448 -19.10 15.41 7.83
CA LEU A 448 -18.32 14.17 8.02
C LEU A 448 -16.83 14.47 8.20
N LEU A 449 -16.24 15.37 7.39
CA LEU A 449 -14.87 15.82 7.56
C LEU A 449 -14.64 16.43 8.95
N ARG A 450 -15.55 17.29 9.38
CA ARG A 450 -15.51 17.91 10.72
C ARG A 450 -15.69 16.91 11.85
N ALA A 451 -16.53 15.89 11.66
CA ALA A 451 -16.70 14.81 12.63
C ALA A 451 -15.40 14.00 12.81
N ALA A 452 -14.69 13.71 11.71
CA ALA A 452 -13.37 13.09 11.79
C ALA A 452 -12.34 13.98 12.49
N LEU A 453 -12.24 15.24 12.10
CA LEU A 453 -11.32 16.21 12.73
C LEU A 453 -11.67 16.47 14.21
N GLY A 454 -12.95 16.47 14.56
CA GLY A 454 -13.46 16.66 15.93
C GLY A 454 -13.28 15.45 16.85
N SER A 455 -13.02 14.26 16.31
CA SER A 455 -12.82 13.02 17.09
C SER A 455 -11.73 13.17 18.15
N VAL A 456 -11.84 12.41 19.24
CA VAL A 456 -10.80 12.33 20.30
C VAL A 456 -9.56 11.56 19.88
N ALA A 457 -9.60 10.84 18.75
CA ALA A 457 -8.48 10.10 18.20
C ALA A 457 -7.21 10.96 18.07
N ASP A 458 -6.05 10.40 18.36
CA ASP A 458 -4.78 11.13 18.25
C ASP A 458 -4.48 11.55 16.81
N ARG A 459 -4.88 10.76 15.82
CA ARG A 459 -4.68 11.05 14.40
C ARG A 459 -5.99 11.05 13.62
N ALA A 460 -6.11 11.96 12.65
CA ALA A 460 -7.19 11.99 11.67
C ALA A 460 -6.58 12.02 10.28
N ILE A 461 -6.86 10.99 9.47
CA ILE A 461 -6.37 10.88 8.10
C ILE A 461 -7.55 11.00 7.14
N ILE A 462 -7.46 11.95 6.21
CA ILE A 462 -8.53 12.23 5.26
C ILE A 462 -8.04 11.96 3.83
N PRO A 463 -8.77 11.16 3.03
CA PRO A 463 -8.45 10.98 1.62
C PRO A 463 -8.43 12.31 0.86
N MET A 464 -7.45 12.49 -0.03
CA MET A 464 -7.36 13.71 -0.85
C MET A 464 -8.61 13.92 -1.71
N ALA A 465 -9.21 12.85 -2.21
CA ALA A 465 -10.45 12.88 -2.98
C ALA A 465 -11.61 13.53 -2.20
N ASP A 466 -11.69 13.29 -0.88
CA ASP A 466 -12.72 13.88 -0.01
C ASP A 466 -12.50 15.38 0.21
N TRP A 467 -11.25 15.83 0.34
CA TRP A 467 -10.93 17.25 0.38
C TRP A 467 -11.28 17.96 -0.92
N LEU A 468 -11.09 17.28 -2.06
CA LEU A 468 -11.44 17.79 -3.40
C LEU A 468 -12.95 17.76 -3.68
N GLY A 469 -13.70 16.91 -2.95
CA GLY A 469 -15.14 16.73 -3.15
C GLY A 469 -15.48 15.93 -4.39
N LEU A 470 -14.60 15.01 -4.77
CA LEU A 470 -14.79 14.12 -5.92
C LEU A 470 -15.79 13.01 -5.60
N GLY A 471 -16.42 12.48 -6.64
CA GLY A 471 -17.37 11.39 -6.60
C GLY A 471 -16.73 10.02 -6.80
N GLU A 472 -17.51 9.07 -7.33
CA GLU A 472 -17.10 7.67 -7.55
C GLU A 472 -15.91 7.55 -8.51
N GLU A 473 -15.70 8.53 -9.38
CA GLU A 473 -14.54 8.59 -10.29
C GLU A 473 -13.18 8.59 -9.58
N ALA A 474 -13.17 8.96 -8.28
CA ALA A 474 -11.96 8.98 -7.46
C ALA A 474 -11.87 7.81 -6.47
N HIS A 475 -12.74 6.82 -6.59
CA HIS A 475 -12.71 5.60 -5.80
C HIS A 475 -11.46 4.78 -6.15
N LEU A 476 -10.65 4.43 -5.14
CA LEU A 476 -9.38 3.75 -5.35
C LEU A 476 -9.53 2.25 -5.51
N ASN A 477 -10.30 1.61 -4.62
CA ASN A 477 -10.45 0.15 -4.60
C ASN A 477 -11.86 -0.27 -4.20
N SER A 478 -12.44 -1.19 -4.97
CA SER A 478 -13.63 -1.94 -4.61
C SER A 478 -13.22 -3.37 -4.27
N PRO A 479 -13.13 -3.76 -2.98
CA PRO A 479 -12.72 -5.08 -2.57
C PRO A 479 -13.54 -6.18 -3.26
N GLY A 480 -12.87 -7.24 -3.72
CA GLY A 480 -13.50 -8.36 -4.43
C GLY A 480 -13.83 -8.11 -5.90
N LYS A 481 -13.62 -6.92 -6.44
CA LYS A 481 -13.81 -6.60 -7.85
C LYS A 481 -12.47 -6.62 -8.60
N LEU A 482 -12.40 -7.41 -9.67
CA LEU A 482 -11.21 -7.44 -10.54
C LEU A 482 -11.29 -6.35 -11.60
N GLY A 483 -10.20 -5.57 -11.74
CA GLY A 483 -10.04 -4.50 -12.73
C GLY A 483 -10.75 -3.20 -12.37
N GLY A 484 -10.26 -2.08 -12.91
CA GLY A 484 -10.76 -0.74 -12.67
C GLY A 484 -10.34 -0.12 -11.34
N ASN A 485 -9.67 -0.85 -10.47
CA ASN A 485 -9.13 -0.37 -9.20
C ASN A 485 -7.76 0.30 -9.39
N TRP A 486 -7.34 1.11 -8.41
CA TRP A 486 -5.99 1.70 -8.27
C TRP A 486 -5.59 2.67 -9.39
N SER A 487 -6.54 3.08 -10.23
CA SER A 487 -6.27 3.86 -11.44
C SER A 487 -6.39 5.37 -11.25
N TRP A 488 -7.18 5.84 -10.29
CA TRP A 488 -7.46 7.26 -10.11
C TRP A 488 -6.19 8.11 -9.92
N ARG A 489 -6.17 9.27 -10.59
CA ARG A 489 -5.13 10.30 -10.46
C ARG A 489 -5.75 11.69 -10.30
N ALA A 490 -5.15 12.50 -9.45
CA ALA A 490 -5.55 13.90 -9.32
C ALA A 490 -5.21 14.70 -10.59
N ALA A 491 -6.06 15.66 -10.90
CA ALA A 491 -5.79 16.62 -11.98
C ALA A 491 -4.55 17.47 -11.66
N ASP A 492 -3.79 17.85 -12.70
CA ASP A 492 -2.64 18.74 -12.49
C ASP A 492 -3.10 20.08 -11.91
N GLY A 493 -2.39 20.57 -10.89
CA GLY A 493 -2.73 21.82 -10.20
C GLY A 493 -3.86 21.70 -9.18
N PHE A 494 -4.25 20.50 -8.77
CA PHE A 494 -5.21 20.29 -7.66
C PHE A 494 -4.74 20.90 -6.33
N ASP A 495 -3.45 20.93 -6.11
CA ASP A 495 -2.70 21.35 -4.92
C ASP A 495 -2.57 22.89 -4.82
N THR A 496 -3.70 23.59 -4.85
CA THR A 496 -3.71 25.05 -4.83
C THR A 496 -3.46 25.64 -3.44
N ALA A 497 -2.88 26.85 -3.38
CA ALA A 497 -2.71 27.57 -2.12
C ALA A 497 -4.06 27.88 -1.43
N ALA A 498 -5.13 28.09 -2.18
CA ALA A 498 -6.47 28.29 -1.64
C ALA A 498 -7.00 27.04 -0.93
N LEU A 499 -6.78 25.86 -1.52
CA LEU A 499 -7.15 24.57 -0.91
C LEU A 499 -6.31 24.31 0.35
N ALA A 500 -5.00 24.51 0.29
CA ALA A 500 -4.12 24.37 1.44
C ALA A 500 -4.57 25.27 2.62
N LYS A 501 -4.87 26.53 2.34
CA LYS A 501 -5.39 27.47 3.35
C LYS A 501 -6.74 27.02 3.95
N ARG A 502 -7.63 26.47 3.12
CA ARG A 502 -8.92 25.93 3.59
C ARG A 502 -8.71 24.74 4.52
N ILE A 503 -7.87 23.78 4.14
CA ILE A 503 -7.55 22.60 4.95
C ILE A 503 -6.92 23.02 6.27
N LEU A 504 -5.92 23.92 6.23
CA LEU A 504 -5.29 24.46 7.43
C LEU A 504 -6.32 25.08 8.39
N ALA A 505 -7.22 25.90 7.87
CA ALA A 505 -8.24 26.55 8.68
C ALA A 505 -9.19 25.53 9.33
N GLU A 506 -9.67 24.52 8.59
CA GLU A 506 -10.52 23.47 9.14
C GLU A 506 -9.79 22.63 10.20
N CYS A 507 -8.54 22.25 9.97
CA CYS A 507 -7.74 21.49 10.94
C CYS A 507 -7.41 22.30 12.20
N ALA A 508 -7.15 23.58 12.06
CA ALA A 508 -6.82 24.47 13.18
C ALA A 508 -7.96 24.61 14.20
N VAL A 509 -9.25 24.60 13.74
CA VAL A 509 -10.43 24.60 14.62
C VAL A 509 -10.37 23.46 15.63
N TYR A 510 -9.81 22.31 15.23
CA TYR A 510 -9.74 21.09 16.05
C TYR A 510 -8.36 20.84 16.66
N CYS A 511 -7.45 21.82 16.60
CA CYS A 511 -6.05 21.72 17.10
C CYS A 511 -5.29 20.53 16.48
N ARG A 512 -5.35 20.38 15.15
CA ARG A 512 -4.69 19.31 14.39
C ARG A 512 -3.67 19.81 13.34
N THR A 513 -2.98 20.90 13.62
CA THR A 513 -1.98 21.49 12.73
C THR A 513 -0.56 21.36 13.27
#